data_8ee426d23d4c6c381248914329626021
#
_entry.id   8ee426d23d4c6c381248914329626021
#
_cell.length_a   1.000
_cell.length_b   1.000
_cell.length_c   1.000
_cell.angle_alpha   90.00
_cell.angle_beta   90.00
_cell.angle_gamma   90.00
#
_symmetry.space_group_name_H-M   'P 1'
#
loop_
_entity.id
_entity.type
_entity.pdbx_description
1 polymer ?
#
loop_
_entity_poly.entity_id
_entity_poly.type
_entity_poly.pdbx_seq_one_letter_code
_entity_poly.pdbx_strand_id
1 'polypeptide(L)'
;MLRPIAAVLAMALMIGSPAMAEIGRIKRSSGTAMVERAGQRLPARPGLQIVAGDRLVTGKDGRISLSFIDNTRFSVGPGSRIAVDQFVYDRTRQRGTFLTKVDRGSLAVVSGRIAKSERDAMKVRTPNSLLGVRGTRFILEVPQ
;
A
#
# COMPACT_ATOMS: atom_id res chain seq x y z
N MET A 1 -9.19 -27.13 59.75
CA MET A 1 -8.77 -25.77 59.35
C MET A 1 -8.58 -25.73 57.84
N LEU A 2 -9.49 -25.10 57.17
CA LEU A 2 -9.42 -24.94 55.71
C LEU A 2 -8.68 -23.64 55.41
N ARG A 3 -7.56 -23.75 54.69
CA ARG A 3 -6.86 -22.58 54.14
C ARG A 3 -7.51 -22.19 52.81
N PRO A 4 -7.88 -20.94 52.60
CA PRO A 4 -8.37 -20.53 51.30
C PRO A 4 -7.21 -20.51 50.31
N ILE A 5 -7.31 -21.32 49.29
CA ILE A 5 -6.42 -21.23 48.12
C ILE A 5 -6.90 -20.03 47.32
N ALA A 6 -6.16 -18.95 47.41
CA ALA A 6 -6.38 -17.81 46.53
C ALA A 6 -5.98 -18.22 45.12
N ALA A 7 -6.95 -18.51 44.27
CA ALA A 7 -6.74 -18.66 42.85
C ALA A 7 -6.45 -17.28 42.27
N VAL A 8 -5.18 -16.99 42.04
CA VAL A 8 -4.77 -15.83 41.26
C VAL A 8 -5.12 -16.11 39.81
N LEU A 9 -6.25 -15.59 39.37
CA LEU A 9 -6.65 -15.60 37.96
C LEU A 9 -5.75 -14.63 37.26
N ALA A 10 -4.67 -15.11 36.65
CA ALA A 10 -3.83 -14.33 35.75
C ALA A 10 -4.66 -14.03 34.50
N MET A 11 -5.29 -12.87 34.48
CA MET A 11 -5.95 -12.33 33.29
C MET A 11 -4.86 -11.86 32.34
N ALA A 12 -4.50 -12.74 31.41
CA ALA A 12 -3.61 -12.37 30.30
C ALA A 12 -4.32 -11.34 29.45
N LEU A 13 -3.93 -10.08 29.60
CA LEU A 13 -4.30 -9.03 28.68
C LEU A 13 -3.70 -9.40 27.31
N MET A 14 -4.50 -9.98 26.45
CA MET A 14 -4.20 -10.09 25.03
C MET A 14 -4.23 -8.68 24.47
N ILE A 15 -3.07 -8.02 24.47
CA ILE A 15 -2.88 -6.79 23.72
C ILE A 15 -2.81 -7.22 22.26
N GLY A 16 -3.97 -7.30 21.61
CA GLY A 16 -4.04 -7.52 20.18
C GLY A 16 -3.39 -6.34 19.49
N SER A 17 -2.40 -6.58 18.62
CA SER A 17 -1.87 -5.55 17.74
C SER A 17 -3.02 -4.99 16.90
N PRO A 18 -3.13 -3.65 16.76
CA PRO A 18 -4.18 -3.08 15.92
C PRO A 18 -4.01 -3.61 14.50
N ALA A 19 -5.05 -4.25 13.96
CA ALA A 19 -5.06 -4.68 12.57
C ALA A 19 -5.00 -3.46 11.66
N MET A 20 -3.99 -3.41 10.76
CA MET A 20 -3.91 -2.36 9.75
C MET A 20 -5.04 -2.53 8.74
N ALA A 21 -5.72 -1.43 8.40
CA ALA A 21 -6.81 -1.46 7.44
C ALA A 21 -6.29 -1.79 6.03
N GLU A 22 -6.98 -2.69 5.34
CA GLU A 22 -6.73 -2.96 3.93
C GLU A 22 -7.03 -1.71 3.10
N ILE A 23 -6.06 -1.28 2.31
CA ILE A 23 -6.22 -0.16 1.38
C ILE A 23 -6.26 -0.60 -0.08
N GLY A 24 -5.86 -1.83 -0.35
CA GLY A 24 -5.84 -2.38 -1.70
C GLY A 24 -5.50 -3.87 -1.68
N ARG A 25 -5.43 -4.43 -2.87
CA ARG A 25 -5.15 -5.86 -3.05
C ARG A 25 -4.42 -6.13 -4.34
N ILE A 26 -3.45 -7.03 -4.30
CA ILE A 26 -2.75 -7.48 -5.50
C ILE A 26 -3.70 -8.31 -6.35
N LYS A 27 -3.76 -7.97 -7.64
CA LYS A 27 -4.59 -8.66 -8.62
C LYS A 27 -3.79 -9.64 -9.47
N ARG A 28 -2.58 -9.25 -9.85
CA ARG A 28 -1.67 -10.07 -10.65
C ARG A 28 -0.23 -9.80 -10.24
N SER A 29 0.59 -10.82 -10.36
CA SER A 29 2.04 -10.68 -10.22
C SER A 29 2.74 -11.71 -11.10
N SER A 30 3.93 -11.39 -11.53
CA SER A 30 4.78 -12.29 -12.30
C SER A 30 6.24 -12.01 -11.98
N GLY A 31 7.09 -13.03 -12.19
CA GLY A 31 8.52 -12.93 -11.91
C GLY A 31 8.82 -12.64 -10.44
N THR A 32 9.93 -11.96 -10.20
CA THR A 32 10.34 -11.58 -8.84
C THR A 32 9.56 -10.34 -8.39
N ALA A 33 8.61 -10.56 -7.50
CA ALA A 33 7.72 -9.51 -7.00
C ALA A 33 7.47 -9.72 -5.51
N MET A 34 7.75 -8.69 -4.72
CA MET A 34 7.70 -8.73 -3.26
C MET A 34 6.98 -7.50 -2.71
N VAL A 35 6.39 -7.66 -1.52
CA VAL A 35 5.90 -6.57 -0.70
C VAL A 35 6.74 -6.53 0.57
N GLU A 36 7.33 -5.39 0.86
CA GLU A 36 8.05 -5.17 2.12
C GLU A 36 7.12 -4.48 3.12
N ARG A 37 6.97 -5.09 4.28
CA ARG A 37 6.11 -4.59 5.37
C ARG A 37 6.84 -4.77 6.70
N ALA A 38 7.10 -3.66 7.40
CA ALA A 38 7.73 -3.68 8.72
C ALA A 38 9.01 -4.54 8.76
N GLY A 39 9.88 -4.40 7.76
CA GLY A 39 11.13 -5.15 7.64
C GLY A 39 10.99 -6.59 7.14
N GLN A 40 9.79 -7.06 6.87
CA GLN A 40 9.53 -8.39 6.34
C GLN A 40 9.26 -8.33 4.83
N ARG A 41 9.64 -9.39 4.13
CA ARG A 41 9.35 -9.58 2.72
C ARG A 41 8.26 -10.61 2.53
N LEU A 42 7.19 -10.20 1.86
CA LEU A 42 6.07 -11.05 1.54
C LEU A 42 6.03 -11.26 0.03
N PRO A 43 5.87 -12.50 -0.47
CA PRO A 43 5.62 -12.70 -1.89
C PRO A 43 4.39 -11.93 -2.34
N ALA A 44 4.52 -11.19 -3.44
CA ALA A 44 3.40 -10.41 -4.01
C ALA A 44 2.43 -11.33 -4.75
N ARG A 45 1.69 -12.13 -4.02
CA ARG A 45 0.73 -13.07 -4.59
C ARG A 45 -0.60 -12.42 -4.88
N PRO A 46 -1.32 -12.84 -5.94
CA PRO A 46 -2.71 -12.43 -6.15
C PRO A 46 -3.55 -12.68 -4.89
N GLY A 47 -4.32 -11.68 -4.50
CA GLY A 47 -5.14 -11.71 -3.29
C GLY A 47 -4.47 -11.16 -2.03
N LEU A 48 -3.16 -10.90 -2.05
CA LEU A 48 -2.48 -10.28 -0.91
C LEU A 48 -3.06 -8.89 -0.64
N GLN A 49 -3.48 -8.66 0.59
CA GLN A 49 -3.96 -7.36 1.05
C GLN A 49 -2.78 -6.39 1.20
N ILE A 50 -2.99 -5.16 0.76
CA ILE A 50 -2.03 -4.06 0.91
C ILE A 50 -2.50 -3.13 2.00
N VAL A 51 -1.57 -2.66 2.82
CA VAL A 51 -1.81 -1.68 3.88
C VAL A 51 -0.93 -0.45 3.67
N ALA A 52 -1.29 0.67 4.28
CA ALA A 52 -0.47 1.88 4.22
C ALA A 52 0.94 1.60 4.79
N GLY A 53 1.96 2.14 4.15
CA GLY A 53 3.35 1.89 4.48
C GLY A 53 3.99 0.74 3.71
N ASP A 54 3.21 -0.09 3.03
CA ASP A 54 3.75 -1.17 2.22
C ASP A 54 4.61 -0.64 1.07
N ARG A 55 5.66 -1.39 0.76
CA ARG A 55 6.56 -1.12 -0.34
C ARG A 55 6.52 -2.26 -1.35
N LEU A 56 6.30 -1.91 -2.59
CA LEU A 56 6.26 -2.83 -3.71
C LEU A 56 7.64 -2.87 -4.35
N VAL A 57 8.22 -4.05 -4.45
CA VAL A 57 9.57 -4.24 -5.01
C VAL A 57 9.53 -5.31 -6.08
N THR A 58 10.00 -4.97 -7.26
CA THR A 58 10.11 -5.92 -8.37
C THR A 58 11.56 -6.09 -8.82
N GLY A 59 11.91 -7.30 -9.21
CA GLY A 59 13.17 -7.59 -9.90
C GLY A 59 13.09 -7.27 -11.40
N LYS A 60 14.14 -7.61 -12.13
CA LYS A 60 14.26 -7.34 -13.58
C LYS A 60 13.16 -7.97 -14.43
N ASP A 61 12.59 -9.06 -13.95
CA ASP A 61 11.50 -9.81 -14.58
C ASP A 61 10.15 -9.60 -13.90
N GLY A 62 10.11 -8.79 -12.82
CA GLY A 62 8.96 -8.68 -11.96
C GLY A 62 7.92 -7.70 -12.45
N ARG A 63 6.65 -8.01 -12.18
CA ARG A 63 5.50 -7.13 -12.41
C ARG A 63 4.46 -7.33 -11.33
N ILE A 64 3.80 -6.26 -10.93
CA ILE A 64 2.70 -6.29 -9.97
C ILE A 64 1.57 -5.42 -10.49
N SER A 65 0.36 -5.95 -10.47
CA SER A 65 -0.86 -5.17 -10.69
C SER A 65 -1.73 -5.23 -9.45
N LEU A 66 -2.18 -4.07 -8.99
CA LEU A 66 -3.02 -3.98 -7.79
C LEU A 66 -4.11 -2.94 -7.95
N SER A 67 -5.15 -3.10 -7.14
CA SER A 67 -6.26 -2.16 -7.07
C SER A 67 -6.42 -1.69 -5.64
N PHE A 68 -6.69 -0.40 -5.48
CA PHE A 68 -6.99 0.22 -4.19
C PHE A 68 -8.50 0.34 -3.98
N ILE A 69 -8.89 0.55 -2.74
CA ILE A 69 -10.31 0.62 -2.36
C ILE A 69 -11.04 1.85 -2.92
N ASP A 70 -10.32 2.87 -3.37
CA ASP A 70 -10.87 4.04 -4.08
C ASP A 70 -10.94 3.86 -5.61
N ASN A 71 -10.67 2.64 -6.09
CA ASN A 71 -10.58 2.26 -7.50
C ASN A 71 -9.35 2.76 -8.25
N THR A 72 -8.36 3.30 -7.58
CA THR A 72 -7.04 3.52 -8.18
C THR A 72 -6.42 2.18 -8.55
N ARG A 73 -5.82 2.09 -9.72
CA ARG A 73 -5.08 0.91 -10.17
C ARG A 73 -3.64 1.23 -10.47
N PHE A 74 -2.75 0.40 -9.95
CA PHE A 74 -1.32 0.46 -10.21
C PHE A 74 -0.88 -0.72 -11.06
N SER A 75 -0.01 -0.44 -12.02
CA SER A 75 0.79 -1.45 -12.72
C SER A 75 2.25 -1.11 -12.52
N VAL A 76 2.94 -1.95 -11.77
CA VAL A 76 4.35 -1.79 -11.41
C VAL A 76 5.20 -2.58 -12.39
N GLY A 77 6.10 -1.91 -13.07
CA GLY A 77 7.02 -2.53 -14.03
C GLY A 77 8.25 -3.16 -13.37
N PRO A 78 9.16 -3.75 -14.18
CA PRO A 78 10.38 -4.35 -13.68
C PRO A 78 11.32 -3.36 -13.00
N GLY A 79 12.13 -3.84 -12.08
CA GLY A 79 13.17 -3.06 -11.42
C GLY A 79 12.65 -1.88 -10.60
N SER A 80 11.45 -1.99 -10.06
CA SER A 80 10.77 -0.89 -9.37
C SER A 80 10.83 -1.01 -7.86
N ARG A 81 10.79 0.15 -7.21
CA ARG A 81 10.65 0.28 -5.76
C ARG A 81 9.68 1.41 -5.47
N ILE A 82 8.50 1.06 -4.97
CA ILE A 82 7.38 1.98 -4.82
C ILE A 82 6.76 1.79 -3.44
N ALA A 83 6.65 2.87 -2.68
CA ALA A 83 6.00 2.85 -1.37
C ALA A 83 4.64 3.55 -1.43
N VAL A 84 3.67 3.01 -0.72
CA VAL A 84 2.40 3.68 -0.45
C VAL A 84 2.52 4.31 0.93
N ASP A 85 2.98 5.56 0.97
CA ASP A 85 3.30 6.24 2.23
C ASP A 85 2.06 6.63 3.01
N GLN A 86 1.05 7.15 2.32
CA GLN A 86 -0.21 7.55 2.93
C GLN A 86 -1.38 7.14 2.05
N PHE A 87 -2.39 6.60 2.66
CA PHE A 87 -3.66 6.32 2.01
C PHE A 87 -4.77 6.41 3.04
N VAL A 88 -5.61 7.41 2.90
CA VAL A 88 -6.81 7.60 3.71
C VAL A 88 -7.98 7.84 2.76
N TYR A 89 -9.02 7.04 2.89
CA TYR A 89 -10.18 7.14 2.03
C TYR A 89 -11.49 7.08 2.82
N ASP A 90 -12.30 8.12 2.69
CA ASP A 90 -13.65 8.18 3.22
C ASP A 90 -14.63 7.75 2.13
N ARG A 91 -15.18 6.55 2.28
CA ARG A 91 -16.11 5.96 1.30
C ARG A 91 -17.42 6.73 1.17
N THR A 92 -17.87 7.33 2.26
CA THR A 92 -19.13 8.09 2.29
C THR A 92 -19.01 9.38 1.48
N ARG A 93 -17.91 10.11 1.68
CA ARG A 93 -17.66 11.38 1.00
C ARG A 93 -16.89 11.23 -0.31
N GLN A 94 -16.37 10.03 -0.59
CA GLN A 94 -15.55 9.70 -1.76
C GLN A 94 -14.32 10.60 -1.94
N ARG A 95 -13.69 10.96 -0.84
CA ARG A 95 -12.48 11.79 -0.82
C ARG A 95 -11.46 11.25 0.16
N GLY A 96 -10.24 11.68 0.04
CA GLY A 96 -9.16 11.27 0.91
C GLY A 96 -7.81 11.84 0.50
N THR A 97 -6.76 11.17 0.97
CA THR A 97 -5.37 11.54 0.68
C THR A 97 -4.61 10.30 0.24
N PHE A 98 -3.83 10.43 -0.80
CA PHE A 98 -3.01 9.36 -1.35
C PHE A 98 -1.61 9.89 -1.68
N LEU A 99 -0.60 9.40 -0.98
CA LEU A 99 0.80 9.73 -1.26
C LEU A 99 1.58 8.45 -1.59
N THR A 100 2.13 8.41 -2.78
CA THR A 100 2.98 7.33 -3.28
C THR A 100 4.38 7.87 -3.50
N LYS A 101 5.39 7.08 -3.15
CA LYS A 101 6.79 7.39 -3.40
C LYS A 101 7.37 6.37 -4.38
N VAL A 102 7.91 6.86 -5.48
CA VAL A 102 8.61 6.05 -6.48
C VAL A 102 10.10 6.33 -6.38
N ASP A 103 10.87 5.38 -5.85
CA ASP A 103 12.32 5.52 -5.72
C ASP A 103 13.01 5.23 -7.05
N ARG A 104 12.53 4.21 -7.76
CA ARG A 104 13.03 3.81 -9.09
C ARG A 104 12.01 2.95 -9.81
N GLY A 105 12.20 2.79 -11.10
CA GLY A 105 11.41 1.92 -11.96
C GLY A 105 10.24 2.62 -12.63
N SER A 106 9.22 1.87 -12.95
CA SER A 106 8.06 2.37 -13.69
C SER A 106 6.75 2.07 -12.97
N LEU A 107 5.85 3.04 -13.01
CA LEU A 107 4.51 2.94 -12.45
C LEU A 107 3.50 3.50 -13.44
N ALA A 108 2.56 2.68 -13.85
CA ALA A 108 1.39 3.13 -14.57
C ALA A 108 0.21 3.23 -13.60
N VAL A 109 -0.51 4.32 -13.66
CA VAL A 109 -1.62 4.61 -12.77
C VAL A 109 -2.88 4.91 -13.57
N VAL A 110 -3.97 4.26 -13.17
CA VAL A 110 -5.33 4.69 -13.51
C VAL A 110 -5.94 5.30 -12.27
N SER A 111 -6.24 6.58 -12.31
CA SER A 111 -6.71 7.34 -11.16
C SER A 111 -8.08 6.86 -10.68
N GLY A 112 -8.23 6.78 -9.38
CA GLY A 112 -9.48 6.47 -8.73
C GLY A 112 -10.17 7.71 -8.17
N ARG A 113 -10.96 7.52 -7.12
CA ARG A 113 -11.82 8.55 -6.55
C ARG A 113 -11.08 9.63 -5.79
N ILE A 114 -10.00 9.27 -5.08
CA ILE A 114 -9.19 10.25 -4.34
C ILE A 114 -8.64 11.31 -5.29
N ALA A 115 -7.96 10.90 -6.36
CA ALA A 115 -7.36 11.83 -7.32
C ALA A 115 -8.39 12.75 -7.99
N LYS A 116 -9.62 12.27 -8.15
CA LYS A 116 -10.72 13.01 -8.77
C LYS A 116 -11.47 13.91 -7.79
N SER A 117 -11.29 13.73 -6.48
CA SER A 117 -12.07 14.44 -5.46
C SER A 117 -11.65 15.88 -5.28
N GLU A 118 -10.35 16.13 -5.20
CA GLU A 118 -9.79 17.46 -4.95
C GLU A 118 -8.43 17.60 -5.63
N ARG A 119 -8.02 18.86 -5.86
CA ARG A 119 -6.67 19.17 -6.31
C ARG A 119 -5.66 18.67 -5.28
N ASP A 120 -4.61 18.03 -5.75
CA ASP A 120 -3.50 17.53 -4.91
C ASP A 120 -3.90 16.50 -3.84
N ALA A 121 -5.10 15.92 -3.93
CA ALA A 121 -5.49 14.83 -3.04
C ALA A 121 -4.63 13.58 -3.26
N MET A 122 -4.22 13.32 -4.49
CA MET A 122 -3.22 12.31 -4.82
C MET A 122 -1.92 12.96 -5.27
N LYS A 123 -0.82 12.53 -4.66
CA LYS A 123 0.53 12.99 -5.00
C LYS A 123 1.47 11.82 -5.20
N VAL A 124 2.43 12.01 -6.09
CA VAL A 124 3.52 11.07 -6.31
C VAL A 124 4.84 11.79 -6.06
N ARG A 125 5.63 11.23 -5.15
CA ARG A 125 6.98 11.71 -4.86
C ARG A 125 8.00 10.87 -5.59
N THR A 126 8.92 11.55 -6.26
CA THR A 126 10.12 10.94 -6.85
C THR A 126 11.35 11.47 -6.12
N PRO A 127 12.58 10.97 -6.40
CA PRO A 127 13.78 11.54 -5.78
C PRO A 127 13.96 13.05 -5.98
N ASN A 128 13.43 13.59 -7.08
CA ASN A 128 13.65 14.98 -7.48
C ASN A 128 12.38 15.84 -7.49
N SER A 129 11.20 15.26 -7.29
CA SER A 129 9.95 15.97 -7.54
C SER A 129 8.82 15.51 -6.64
N LEU A 130 7.84 16.37 -6.46
CA LEU A 130 6.54 16.06 -5.89
C LEU A 130 5.48 16.49 -6.90
N LEU A 131 4.71 15.51 -7.39
CA LEU A 131 3.74 15.71 -8.46
C LEU A 131 2.33 15.55 -7.93
N GLY A 132 1.49 16.55 -8.15
CA GLY A 132 0.05 16.41 -7.97
C GLY A 132 -0.56 15.67 -9.16
N VAL A 133 -1.44 14.72 -8.89
CA VAL A 133 -2.07 13.91 -9.92
C VAL A 133 -3.42 14.51 -10.30
N ARG A 134 -3.57 14.81 -11.58
CA ARG A 134 -4.84 15.13 -12.23
C ARG A 134 -4.96 14.31 -13.49
N GLY A 135 -6.16 13.91 -13.83
CA GLY A 135 -6.40 13.12 -15.03
C GLY A 135 -6.66 11.66 -14.71
N THR A 136 -6.90 10.86 -15.75
CA THR A 136 -7.37 9.50 -15.58
C THR A 136 -6.25 8.46 -15.68
N ARG A 137 -5.19 8.75 -16.44
CA ARG A 137 -4.08 7.81 -16.67
C ARG A 137 -2.76 8.55 -16.81
N PHE A 138 -1.71 7.97 -16.25
CA PHE A 138 -0.34 8.43 -16.50
C PHE A 138 0.66 7.29 -16.27
N ILE A 139 1.84 7.47 -16.83
CA ILE A 139 2.98 6.59 -16.64
C ILE A 139 4.13 7.43 -16.11
N LEU A 140 4.78 6.94 -15.08
CA LEU A 140 5.94 7.56 -14.46
C LEU A 140 7.12 6.60 -14.56
N GLU A 141 8.27 7.12 -15.00
CA GLU A 141 9.52 6.37 -14.99
C GLU A 141 10.58 7.14 -14.20
N VAL A 142 11.23 6.44 -13.30
CA VAL A 142 12.36 6.95 -12.53
C VAL A 142 13.55 6.06 -12.84
N PRO A 143 14.64 6.62 -13.42
CA PRO A 143 15.83 5.84 -13.75
C PRO A 143 16.46 5.17 -12.54
N GLN A 144 17.16 4.06 -12.79
CA GLN A 144 17.91 3.29 -11.79
C GLN A 144 19.07 4.12 -11.21
#